data_57bb572e579f1d9be74ef911755ae131
#
_entry.id   57bb572e579f1d9be74ef911755ae131
#
_cell.length_a   1.000
_cell.length_b   1.000
_cell.length_c   1.000
_cell.angle_alpha   90.00
_cell.angle_beta   90.00
_cell.angle_gamma   90.00
#
_symmetry.space_group_name_H-M   'P 1'
#
loop_
_entity.id
_entity.type
_entity.pdbx_description
1 polymer ?
#
loop_
_entity_poly.entity_id
_entity_poly.type
_entity_poly.pdbx_seq_one_letter_code
_entity_poly.pdbx_strand_id
1 'polypeptide(L)'
;IKETVFNAIWMNPCFDSPFGDAGYDVRDYKKAAARYGTNDDLKRLFDECHKRGMHILLDLVPGHTSVEHEWFKKSMLPESNEYTDRYIWTSNIWEQPEGLNCIRGISDRDGSAAVNFFSSQPDLNYGYAEPKYAYQQKPTDPGPMATRAAIKDVMKFWLDMGCDGFRVDMAGSLVKCDPEYKETIKLWQDITGYLKSEYPEAAMVSEW
;
A
#
# COMPACT_ATOMS: atom_id res chain seq x y z
N ILE A 1 9.57 -9.57 -26.10
CA ILE A 1 10.12 -8.50 -25.24
C ILE A 1 11.65 -8.61 -25.21
N LYS A 2 12.23 -9.77 -24.84
CA LYS A 2 13.70 -9.92 -24.78
C LYS A 2 14.41 -9.56 -26.09
N GLU A 3 13.86 -9.95 -27.22
CA GLU A 3 14.38 -9.65 -28.55
C GLU A 3 14.36 -8.15 -28.92
N THR A 4 13.59 -7.35 -28.18
CA THR A 4 13.46 -5.89 -28.36
C THR A 4 14.36 -5.08 -27.43
N VAL A 5 15.43 -5.69 -26.87
CA VAL A 5 16.46 -5.05 -26.02
C VAL A 5 16.00 -4.66 -24.60
N PHE A 6 14.74 -4.85 -24.25
CA PHE A 6 14.27 -4.61 -22.87
C PHE A 6 14.83 -5.68 -21.93
N ASN A 7 15.31 -5.26 -20.77
CA ASN A 7 15.86 -6.12 -19.72
C ASN A 7 15.01 -6.13 -18.42
N ALA A 8 13.93 -5.37 -18.38
CA ALA A 8 13.00 -5.35 -17.24
C ALA A 8 11.54 -5.23 -17.72
N ILE A 9 10.63 -5.79 -16.94
CA ILE A 9 9.17 -5.67 -17.10
C ILE A 9 8.63 -5.10 -15.80
N TRP A 10 7.76 -4.12 -15.88
CA TRP A 10 6.86 -3.74 -14.81
C TRP A 10 5.46 -4.24 -15.16
N MET A 11 4.83 -4.93 -14.20
CA MET A 11 3.47 -5.43 -14.33
C MET A 11 2.50 -4.50 -13.60
N ASN A 12 1.39 -4.14 -14.24
CA ASN A 12 0.25 -3.51 -13.56
C ASN A 12 -0.25 -4.39 -12.40
N PRO A 13 -1.06 -3.85 -11.46
CA PRO A 13 -1.49 -4.59 -10.28
C PRO A 13 -2.03 -5.98 -10.60
N CYS A 14 -1.41 -7.00 -10.02
CA CYS A 14 -1.77 -8.40 -10.22
C CYS A 14 -2.24 -9.09 -8.94
N PHE A 15 -2.36 -8.35 -7.83
CA PHE A 15 -2.83 -8.86 -6.55
C PHE A 15 -4.34 -9.06 -6.55
N ASP A 16 -4.85 -9.85 -5.60
CA ASP A 16 -6.27 -10.11 -5.47
C ASP A 16 -7.05 -8.80 -5.23
N SER A 17 -8.08 -8.60 -6.05
CA SER A 17 -8.84 -7.35 -6.12
C SER A 17 -10.26 -7.62 -6.58
N PRO A 18 -11.27 -6.85 -6.17
CA PRO A 18 -12.58 -6.83 -6.81
C PRO A 18 -12.54 -6.18 -8.21
N PHE A 19 -11.43 -5.55 -8.59
CA PHE A 19 -11.23 -4.89 -9.89
C PHE A 19 -12.20 -3.73 -10.20
N GLY A 20 -12.60 -3.01 -9.18
CA GLY A 20 -13.32 -1.75 -9.34
C GLY A 20 -12.42 -0.64 -9.90
N ASP A 21 -11.10 -0.78 -9.71
CA ASP A 21 -10.08 0.12 -10.23
C ASP A 21 -8.91 -0.67 -10.87
N ALA A 22 -9.22 -1.50 -11.83
CA ALA A 22 -8.24 -2.26 -12.63
C ALA A 22 -7.18 -3.05 -11.82
N GLY A 23 -7.41 -3.29 -10.53
CA GLY A 23 -6.52 -4.00 -9.61
C GLY A 23 -5.82 -3.12 -8.58
N TYR A 24 -5.93 -1.79 -8.68
CA TYR A 24 -5.41 -0.87 -7.67
C TYR A 24 -6.19 -0.91 -6.36
N ASP A 25 -7.44 -1.36 -6.37
CA ASP A 25 -8.26 -1.64 -5.19
C ASP A 25 -7.92 -3.03 -4.60
N VAL A 26 -6.75 -3.15 -3.98
CA VAL A 26 -6.20 -4.41 -3.49
C VAL A 26 -7.03 -4.98 -2.34
N ARG A 27 -7.48 -6.25 -2.48
CA ARG A 27 -8.20 -7.00 -1.45
C ARG A 27 -7.28 -7.90 -0.61
N ASP A 28 -6.21 -8.42 -1.22
CA ASP A 28 -5.17 -9.20 -0.54
C ASP A 28 -3.83 -8.99 -1.24
N TYR A 29 -2.89 -8.35 -0.55
CA TYR A 29 -1.56 -8.04 -1.10
C TYR A 29 -0.67 -9.26 -1.35
N LYS A 30 -0.92 -10.38 -0.65
CA LYS A 30 -0.06 -11.58 -0.70
C LYS A 30 -0.64 -12.69 -1.55
N LYS A 31 -1.65 -12.35 -2.36
CA LYS A 31 -2.35 -13.30 -3.24
C LYS A 31 -2.46 -12.74 -4.65
N ALA A 32 -2.08 -13.56 -5.62
CA ALA A 32 -2.34 -13.27 -7.02
C ALA A 32 -3.84 -13.28 -7.32
N ALA A 33 -4.30 -12.36 -8.16
CA ALA A 33 -5.68 -12.36 -8.60
C ALA A 33 -6.00 -13.62 -9.43
N ALA A 34 -7.08 -14.31 -9.09
CA ALA A 34 -7.45 -15.59 -9.71
C ALA A 34 -7.57 -15.52 -11.25
N ARG A 35 -7.88 -14.32 -11.80
CA ARG A 35 -7.93 -14.10 -13.25
C ARG A 35 -6.58 -14.23 -13.95
N TYR A 36 -5.49 -14.05 -13.21
CA TYR A 36 -4.11 -14.13 -13.72
C TYR A 36 -3.41 -15.43 -13.33
N GLY A 37 -4.00 -16.20 -12.42
CA GLY A 37 -3.45 -17.47 -11.93
C GLY A 37 -3.26 -17.50 -10.42
N THR A 38 -2.20 -18.14 -9.99
CA THR A 38 -1.84 -18.36 -8.58
C THR A 38 -0.51 -17.69 -8.24
N ASN A 39 -0.15 -17.69 -6.97
CA ASN A 39 1.18 -17.24 -6.53
C ASN A 39 2.30 -18.09 -7.19
N ASP A 40 2.07 -19.40 -7.37
CA ASP A 40 3.02 -20.28 -8.05
C ASP A 40 3.17 -19.93 -9.54
N ASP A 41 2.11 -19.45 -10.18
CA ASP A 41 2.17 -18.97 -11.57
C ASP A 41 2.99 -17.68 -11.67
N LEU A 42 2.84 -16.74 -10.71
CA LEU A 42 3.68 -15.55 -10.64
C LEU A 42 5.15 -15.91 -10.37
N LYS A 43 5.41 -16.82 -9.42
CA LYS A 43 6.77 -17.30 -9.16
C LYS A 43 7.39 -17.90 -10.41
N ARG A 44 6.64 -18.71 -11.14
CA ARG A 44 7.09 -19.30 -12.41
C ARG A 44 7.41 -18.24 -13.45
N LEU A 45 6.62 -17.15 -13.50
CA LEU A 45 6.91 -16.01 -14.38
C LEU A 45 8.23 -15.32 -13.99
N PHE A 46 8.49 -15.10 -12.70
CA PHE A 46 9.75 -14.54 -12.22
C PHE A 46 10.94 -15.40 -12.64
N ASP A 47 10.86 -16.70 -12.38
CA ASP A 47 11.90 -17.67 -12.75
C ASP A 47 12.16 -17.66 -14.28
N GLU A 48 11.10 -17.57 -15.10
CA GLU A 48 11.22 -17.52 -16.56
C GLU A 48 11.78 -16.18 -17.07
N CYS A 49 11.52 -15.07 -16.40
CA CYS A 49 12.18 -13.78 -16.68
C CYS A 49 13.68 -13.87 -16.39
N HIS A 50 14.06 -14.38 -15.24
CA HIS A 50 15.47 -14.53 -14.83
C HIS A 50 16.26 -15.44 -15.77
N LYS A 51 15.70 -16.58 -16.18
CA LYS A 51 16.33 -17.48 -17.19
C LYS A 51 16.66 -16.77 -18.50
N ARG A 52 15.94 -15.68 -18.80
CA ARG A 52 16.15 -14.87 -20.01
C ARG A 52 16.99 -13.62 -19.76
N GLY A 53 17.55 -13.47 -18.56
CA GLY A 53 18.30 -12.27 -18.14
C GLY A 53 17.43 -11.02 -18.15
N MET A 54 16.19 -11.15 -17.66
CA MET A 54 15.23 -10.06 -17.52
C MET A 54 14.83 -9.93 -16.05
N HIS A 55 14.55 -8.71 -15.62
CA HIS A 55 14.02 -8.38 -14.31
C HIS A 55 12.51 -8.16 -14.36
N ILE A 56 11.83 -8.33 -13.20
CA ILE A 56 10.40 -8.13 -13.09
C ILE A 56 10.05 -7.34 -11.84
N LEU A 57 9.32 -6.22 -12.02
CA LEU A 57 8.82 -5.37 -10.95
C LEU A 57 7.30 -5.54 -10.84
N LEU A 58 6.81 -5.59 -9.61
CA LEU A 58 5.38 -5.58 -9.32
C LEU A 58 4.90 -4.17 -9.01
N ASP A 59 3.61 -3.91 -9.23
CA ASP A 59 2.98 -2.66 -8.81
C ASP A 59 2.63 -2.75 -7.33
N LEU A 60 3.23 -1.89 -6.49
CA LEU A 60 2.91 -1.76 -5.07
C LEU A 60 1.97 -0.57 -4.89
N VAL A 61 0.81 -0.82 -4.30
CA VAL A 61 -0.21 0.18 -3.99
C VAL A 61 -0.20 0.46 -2.48
N PRO A 62 0.67 1.32 -1.95
CA PRO A 62 0.83 1.48 -0.51
C PRO A 62 -0.15 2.47 0.11
N GLY A 63 -0.85 3.29 -0.69
CA GLY A 63 -1.67 4.40 -0.19
C GLY A 63 -3.05 3.99 0.32
N HIS A 64 -3.60 2.90 -0.19
CA HIS A 64 -4.96 2.46 0.11
C HIS A 64 -5.14 0.97 -0.10
N THR A 65 -6.29 0.45 0.32
CA THR A 65 -6.75 -0.89 -0.03
C THR A 65 -8.16 -0.83 -0.62
N SER A 66 -8.69 -1.98 -1.06
CA SER A 66 -10.13 -2.13 -1.23
C SER A 66 -10.86 -2.06 0.13
N VAL A 67 -12.11 -1.60 0.14
CA VAL A 67 -13.03 -1.79 1.29
C VAL A 67 -13.24 -3.28 1.63
N GLU A 68 -12.96 -4.19 0.69
CA GLU A 68 -13.03 -5.63 0.90
C GLU A 68 -11.79 -6.22 1.58
N HIS A 69 -10.74 -5.45 1.80
CA HIS A 69 -9.51 -5.92 2.45
C HIS A 69 -9.77 -6.27 3.92
N GLU A 70 -9.21 -7.40 4.39
CA GLU A 70 -9.41 -7.86 5.78
C GLU A 70 -8.93 -6.84 6.83
N TRP A 71 -7.88 -6.08 6.54
CA TRP A 71 -7.43 -5.00 7.43
C TRP A 71 -8.53 -3.94 7.60
N PHE A 72 -9.20 -3.54 6.50
CA PHE A 72 -10.25 -2.53 6.57
C PHE A 72 -11.48 -3.05 7.31
N LYS A 73 -11.94 -4.27 7.00
CA LYS A 73 -13.05 -4.92 7.70
C LYS A 73 -12.83 -4.98 9.21
N LYS A 74 -11.60 -5.33 9.64
CA LYS A 74 -11.25 -5.36 11.07
C LYS A 74 -11.14 -3.97 11.67
N SER A 75 -10.70 -2.95 10.91
CA SER A 75 -10.65 -1.56 11.39
C SER A 75 -12.03 -0.95 11.60
N MET A 76 -13.07 -1.49 10.95
CA MET A 76 -14.47 -1.05 11.12
C MET A 76 -15.14 -1.55 12.42
N LEU A 77 -14.50 -2.47 13.14
CA LEU A 77 -15.05 -2.99 14.39
C LEU A 77 -15.00 -1.94 15.51
N PRO A 78 -16.00 -1.89 16.42
CA PRO A 78 -16.02 -0.93 17.52
C PRO A 78 -14.94 -1.21 18.57
N GLU A 79 -14.55 -2.48 18.75
CA GLU A 79 -13.51 -2.86 19.69
C GLU A 79 -12.13 -2.56 19.11
N SER A 80 -11.26 -1.97 19.92
CA SER A 80 -9.88 -1.72 19.56
C SER A 80 -9.13 -3.02 19.25
N ASN A 81 -8.42 -3.05 18.13
CA ASN A 81 -7.63 -4.18 17.67
C ASN A 81 -6.38 -3.67 16.90
N GLU A 82 -5.53 -4.57 16.45
CA GLU A 82 -4.30 -4.24 15.73
C GLU A 82 -4.48 -3.46 14.42
N TYR A 83 -5.71 -3.43 13.88
CA TYR A 83 -6.04 -2.72 12.64
C TYR A 83 -6.79 -1.40 12.88
N THR A 84 -7.14 -1.07 14.13
CA THR A 84 -7.93 0.12 14.48
C THR A 84 -7.34 1.40 13.87
N ASP A 85 -6.02 1.54 13.93
CA ASP A 85 -5.28 2.72 13.44
C ASP A 85 -4.55 2.46 12.11
N ARG A 86 -4.84 1.35 11.44
CA ARG A 86 -4.27 1.02 10.13
C ARG A 86 -4.75 1.95 9.03
N TYR A 87 -5.93 2.53 9.20
CA TYR A 87 -6.56 3.49 8.30
C TYR A 87 -6.80 4.81 9.02
N ILE A 88 -6.98 5.88 8.24
CA ILE A 88 -7.31 7.19 8.78
C ILE A 88 -8.82 7.23 9.07
N TRP A 89 -9.16 7.33 10.35
CA TRP A 89 -10.54 7.50 10.84
C TRP A 89 -10.67 8.79 11.62
N THR A 90 -11.74 9.54 11.41
CA THR A 90 -12.08 10.71 12.24
C THR A 90 -12.59 10.29 13.62
N SER A 91 -12.69 11.23 14.56
CA SER A 91 -13.15 10.93 15.93
C SER A 91 -14.65 10.61 16.01
N ASN A 92 -15.42 11.07 15.03
CA ASN A 92 -16.86 10.81 14.95
C ASN A 92 -17.37 10.90 13.51
N ILE A 93 -18.55 10.35 13.23
CA ILE A 93 -19.14 10.25 11.89
C ILE A 93 -19.44 11.61 11.22
N TRP A 94 -19.57 12.69 11.99
CA TRP A 94 -19.88 14.02 11.48
C TRP A 94 -18.63 14.80 11.07
N GLU A 95 -17.47 14.34 11.49
CA GLU A 95 -16.17 14.94 11.16
C GLU A 95 -15.74 14.58 9.73
N GLN A 96 -15.25 15.57 9.00
CA GLN A 96 -14.62 15.39 7.68
C GLN A 96 -13.10 15.31 7.86
N PRO A 97 -12.42 14.30 7.31
CA PRO A 97 -10.96 14.27 7.30
C PRO A 97 -10.40 15.49 6.57
N GLU A 98 -9.39 16.14 7.15
CA GLU A 98 -8.81 17.36 6.58
C GLU A 98 -8.23 17.10 5.18
N GLY A 99 -8.74 17.82 4.18
CA GLY A 99 -8.26 17.74 2.80
C GLY A 99 -8.58 16.45 2.04
N LEU A 100 -9.36 15.54 2.63
CA LEU A 100 -9.69 14.24 2.06
C LEU A 100 -11.20 14.02 1.94
N ASN A 101 -11.61 13.20 0.98
CA ASN A 101 -12.94 12.62 0.96
C ASN A 101 -13.06 11.52 2.01
N CYS A 102 -14.29 11.08 2.32
CA CYS A 102 -14.51 10.01 3.30
C CYS A 102 -15.69 9.12 2.97
N ILE A 103 -15.66 7.93 3.55
CA ILE A 103 -16.78 6.98 3.60
C ILE A 103 -17.42 7.08 4.98
N ARG A 104 -18.74 7.08 5.04
CA ARG A 104 -19.54 7.19 6.28
C ARG A 104 -20.60 6.13 6.33
N GLY A 105 -20.98 5.74 7.56
CA GLY A 105 -22.13 4.87 7.80
C GLY A 105 -21.99 3.43 7.30
N ILE A 106 -20.75 2.95 7.19
CA ILE A 106 -20.44 1.57 6.75
C ILE A 106 -19.78 0.71 7.84
N SER A 107 -19.60 1.28 9.04
CA SER A 107 -18.85 0.63 10.13
C SER A 107 -19.66 0.65 11.44
N ASP A 108 -19.37 -0.30 12.31
CA ASP A 108 -19.92 -0.37 13.67
C ASP A 108 -19.20 0.59 14.63
N ARG A 109 -17.98 1.05 14.27
CA ARG A 109 -17.27 2.08 15.03
C ARG A 109 -17.78 3.48 14.65
N ASP A 110 -17.73 4.42 15.59
CA ASP A 110 -17.92 5.84 15.28
C ASP A 110 -16.70 6.37 14.49
N GLY A 111 -16.96 7.23 13.53
CA GLY A 111 -15.95 7.83 12.67
C GLY A 111 -16.30 7.80 11.19
N SER A 112 -15.55 8.60 10.43
CA SER A 112 -15.54 8.59 8.96
C SER A 112 -14.19 8.09 8.50
N ALA A 113 -14.15 7.09 7.60
CA ALA A 113 -12.91 6.62 7.01
C ALA A 113 -12.48 7.55 5.87
N ALA A 114 -11.26 8.06 5.91
CA ALA A 114 -10.70 8.79 4.78
C ALA A 114 -10.54 7.87 3.56
N VAL A 115 -10.65 8.44 2.35
CA VAL A 115 -10.36 7.75 1.09
C VAL A 115 -9.23 8.43 0.35
N ASN A 116 -8.36 7.62 -0.25
CA ASN A 116 -7.21 8.14 -0.96
C ASN A 116 -7.58 8.61 -2.38
N PHE A 117 -8.33 7.79 -3.13
CA PHE A 117 -8.69 8.10 -4.52
C PHE A 117 -10.20 7.88 -4.76
N PHE A 118 -10.65 6.64 -4.95
CA PHE A 118 -12.09 6.33 -5.10
C PHE A 118 -12.75 6.02 -3.77
N SER A 119 -14.09 6.12 -3.72
CA SER A 119 -14.88 5.82 -2.51
C SER A 119 -14.75 4.39 -1.99
N SER A 120 -14.25 3.47 -2.81
CA SER A 120 -13.95 2.08 -2.42
C SER A 120 -12.51 1.86 -1.95
N GLN A 121 -11.71 2.93 -1.80
CA GLN A 121 -10.28 2.88 -1.51
C GLN A 121 -9.95 3.64 -0.22
N PRO A 122 -10.23 3.04 0.96
CA PRO A 122 -9.90 3.64 2.25
C PRO A 122 -8.39 3.86 2.39
N ASP A 123 -8.04 5.03 2.92
CA ASP A 123 -6.69 5.54 3.02
C ASP A 123 -5.91 4.88 4.17
N LEU A 124 -4.79 4.28 3.86
CA LEU A 124 -3.87 3.71 4.84
C LEU A 124 -3.17 4.83 5.64
N ASN A 125 -3.05 4.63 6.94
CA ASN A 125 -2.54 5.64 7.86
C ASN A 125 -1.01 5.63 7.91
N TYR A 126 -0.37 6.63 7.27
CA TYR A 126 1.05 6.93 7.43
C TYR A 126 1.29 8.18 8.28
N GLY A 127 0.23 8.74 8.84
CA GLY A 127 0.27 9.91 9.71
C GLY A 127 0.18 11.24 8.97
N TYR A 128 0.19 12.28 9.76
CA TYR A 128 0.16 13.67 9.35
C TYR A 128 1.48 14.35 9.75
N ALA A 129 2.08 15.10 8.84
CA ALA A 129 3.30 15.86 9.14
C ALA A 129 3.05 16.90 10.25
N GLU A 130 1.89 17.55 10.21
CA GLU A 130 1.44 18.56 11.18
C GLU A 130 0.04 18.20 11.70
N PRO A 131 -0.10 17.33 12.71
CA PRO A 131 -1.39 17.00 13.30
C PRO A 131 -2.06 18.23 13.95
N LYS A 132 -3.34 18.45 13.64
CA LYS A 132 -4.17 19.56 14.18
C LYS A 132 -5.39 19.06 14.95
N TYR A 133 -5.86 17.85 14.63
CA TYR A 133 -7.07 17.25 15.20
C TYR A 133 -6.74 15.99 15.98
N ALA A 134 -7.60 15.62 16.94
CA ALA A 134 -7.37 14.50 17.84
C ALA A 134 -7.19 13.13 17.13
N TYR A 135 -7.81 12.94 15.97
CA TYR A 135 -7.71 11.71 15.20
C TYR A 135 -6.41 11.62 14.37
N GLN A 136 -5.70 12.73 14.19
CA GLN A 136 -4.48 12.78 13.38
C GLN A 136 -3.28 12.28 14.18
N GLN A 137 -2.63 11.26 13.67
CA GLN A 137 -1.41 10.70 14.25
C GLN A 137 -0.18 11.24 13.54
N LYS A 138 0.94 11.32 14.25
CA LYS A 138 2.24 11.63 13.65
C LYS A 138 2.78 10.40 12.92
N PRO A 139 3.67 10.57 11.92
CA PRO A 139 4.29 9.43 11.20
C PRO A 139 5.07 8.46 12.11
N THR A 140 5.44 8.91 13.32
CA THR A 140 6.17 8.11 14.33
C THR A 140 5.25 7.44 15.35
N ASP A 141 3.97 7.68 15.31
CA ASP A 141 3.00 7.07 16.24
C ASP A 141 2.78 5.58 15.91
N PRO A 142 2.28 4.77 16.85
CA PRO A 142 2.16 3.33 16.69
C PRO A 142 1.35 2.87 15.46
N GLY A 143 0.24 3.54 15.14
CA GLY A 143 -0.61 3.20 13.99
C GLY A 143 0.12 3.35 12.65
N PRO A 144 0.66 4.54 12.30
CA PRO A 144 1.48 4.74 11.11
C PRO A 144 2.71 3.83 11.04
N MET A 145 3.38 3.58 12.16
CA MET A 145 4.52 2.66 12.21
C MET A 145 4.10 1.22 11.91
N ALA A 146 2.95 0.77 12.42
CA ALA A 146 2.40 -0.55 12.12
C ALA A 146 1.99 -0.68 10.64
N THR A 147 1.44 0.37 10.04
CA THR A 147 1.12 0.42 8.60
C THR A 147 2.39 0.27 7.76
N ARG A 148 3.44 1.03 8.09
CA ARG A 148 4.74 0.94 7.43
C ARG A 148 5.36 -0.46 7.53
N ALA A 149 5.29 -1.07 8.71
CA ALA A 149 5.77 -2.43 8.93
C ALA A 149 5.01 -3.45 8.09
N ALA A 150 3.68 -3.30 7.97
CA ALA A 150 2.85 -4.20 7.16
C ALA A 150 3.17 -4.10 5.66
N ILE A 151 3.45 -2.92 5.14
CA ILE A 151 3.86 -2.75 3.73
C ILE A 151 5.26 -3.33 3.49
N LYS A 152 6.21 -3.15 4.43
CA LYS A 152 7.51 -3.84 4.35
C LYS A 152 7.35 -5.36 4.33
N ASP A 153 6.41 -5.91 5.10
CA ASP A 153 6.10 -7.35 5.12
C ASP A 153 5.46 -7.84 3.80
N VAL A 154 4.65 -7.03 3.16
CA VAL A 154 4.16 -7.30 1.79
C VAL A 154 5.32 -7.31 0.79
N MET A 155 6.20 -6.32 0.84
CA MET A 155 7.38 -6.25 -0.04
C MET A 155 8.28 -7.47 0.17
N LYS A 156 8.58 -7.81 1.43
CA LYS A 156 9.36 -9.00 1.78
C LYS A 156 8.77 -10.27 1.15
N PHE A 157 7.45 -10.48 1.26
CA PHE A 157 6.77 -11.65 0.74
C PHE A 157 7.05 -11.86 -0.75
N TRP A 158 6.93 -10.82 -1.56
CA TRP A 158 7.12 -10.93 -3.01
C TRP A 158 8.59 -10.98 -3.42
N LEU A 159 9.49 -10.29 -2.69
CA LEU A 159 10.93 -10.37 -2.90
C LEU A 159 11.45 -11.78 -2.57
N ASP A 160 10.98 -12.39 -1.48
CA ASP A 160 11.30 -13.79 -1.13
C ASP A 160 10.79 -14.77 -2.20
N MET A 161 9.71 -14.45 -2.90
CA MET A 161 9.21 -15.24 -4.03
C MET A 161 10.00 -15.02 -5.33
N GLY A 162 10.83 -13.98 -5.38
CA GLY A 162 11.77 -13.74 -6.48
C GLY A 162 11.40 -12.58 -7.42
N CYS A 163 10.52 -11.65 -7.06
CA CYS A 163 10.42 -10.41 -7.83
C CYS A 163 11.67 -9.54 -7.60
N ASP A 164 12.00 -8.67 -8.57
CA ASP A 164 13.22 -7.84 -8.53
C ASP A 164 12.93 -6.44 -7.95
N GLY A 165 11.72 -6.16 -7.53
CA GLY A 165 11.37 -4.87 -6.94
C GLY A 165 9.96 -4.40 -7.26
N PHE A 166 9.75 -3.08 -7.11
CA PHE A 166 8.42 -2.50 -7.19
C PHE A 166 8.38 -1.17 -7.96
N ARG A 167 7.31 -0.98 -8.71
CA ARG A 167 6.80 0.35 -9.04
C ARG A 167 5.83 0.75 -7.94
N VAL A 168 5.99 1.93 -7.40
CA VAL A 168 5.19 2.41 -6.26
C VAL A 168 4.14 3.39 -6.74
N ASP A 169 2.89 3.01 -6.53
CA ASP A 169 1.73 3.84 -6.86
C ASP A 169 1.60 5.03 -5.90
N MET A 170 1.34 6.24 -6.45
CA MET A 170 1.06 7.47 -5.70
C MET A 170 2.02 7.73 -4.52
N ALA A 171 3.32 7.52 -4.71
CA ALA A 171 4.33 7.54 -3.66
C ALA A 171 4.40 8.86 -2.86
N GLY A 172 4.02 9.99 -3.47
CA GLY A 172 4.02 11.31 -2.84
C GLY A 172 2.83 11.60 -1.91
N SER A 173 1.79 10.76 -1.89
CA SER A 173 0.52 11.04 -1.20
C SER A 173 0.36 10.39 0.18
N LEU A 174 1.35 9.63 0.66
CA LEU A 174 1.22 8.75 1.83
C LEU A 174 1.10 9.52 3.14
N VAL A 175 2.05 10.41 3.44
CA VAL A 175 1.98 11.27 4.63
C VAL A 175 1.11 12.47 4.33
N LYS A 176 0.12 12.74 5.19
CA LYS A 176 -0.85 13.82 4.97
C LYS A 176 -0.34 15.16 5.50
N CYS A 177 -0.79 16.25 4.87
CA CYS A 177 -0.41 17.62 5.24
C CYS A 177 1.12 17.83 5.29
N ASP A 178 1.84 17.28 4.30
CA ASP A 178 3.30 17.36 4.17
C ASP A 178 3.71 18.13 2.89
N PRO A 179 3.47 19.45 2.81
CA PRO A 179 3.62 20.23 1.58
C PRO A 179 5.07 20.32 1.08
N GLU A 180 6.03 20.12 1.96
CA GLU A 180 7.46 20.10 1.64
C GLU A 180 8.02 18.66 1.51
N TYR A 181 7.17 17.64 1.58
CA TYR A 181 7.52 16.21 1.51
C TYR A 181 8.58 15.75 2.53
N LYS A 182 8.79 16.48 3.62
CA LYS A 182 9.82 16.16 4.62
C LYS A 182 9.59 14.80 5.30
N GLU A 183 8.38 14.55 5.73
CA GLU A 183 8.02 13.28 6.37
C GLU A 183 7.86 12.15 5.35
N THR A 184 7.35 12.45 4.16
CA THR A 184 7.29 11.52 3.02
C THR A 184 8.69 11.06 2.61
N ILE A 185 9.67 11.97 2.54
CA ILE A 185 11.07 11.63 2.27
C ILE A 185 11.63 10.69 3.35
N LYS A 186 11.39 10.99 4.64
CA LYS A 186 11.84 10.12 5.75
C LYS A 186 11.19 8.73 5.68
N LEU A 187 9.90 8.66 5.35
CA LEU A 187 9.19 7.40 5.12
C LEU A 187 9.89 6.55 4.05
N TRP A 188 10.19 7.16 2.90
CA TRP A 188 10.86 6.45 1.81
C TRP A 188 12.32 6.13 2.10
N GLN A 189 13.03 6.97 2.85
CA GLN A 189 14.38 6.67 3.33
C GLN A 189 14.40 5.43 4.25
N ASP A 190 13.40 5.29 5.13
CA ASP A 190 13.25 4.13 6.00
C ASP A 190 12.94 2.86 5.19
N ILE A 191 12.01 2.92 4.22
CA ILE A 191 11.65 1.76 3.38
C ILE A 191 12.82 1.36 2.47
N THR A 192 13.46 2.34 1.81
CA THR A 192 14.62 2.06 0.93
C THR A 192 15.85 1.62 1.72
N GLY A 193 16.03 2.13 2.95
CA GLY A 193 17.05 1.65 3.87
C GLY A 193 16.87 0.17 4.22
N TYR A 194 15.65 -0.23 4.54
CA TYR A 194 15.28 -1.63 4.76
C TYR A 194 15.59 -2.48 3.50
N LEU A 195 15.17 -2.04 2.32
CA LEU A 195 15.43 -2.79 1.10
C LEU A 195 16.93 -2.95 0.83
N LYS A 196 17.72 -1.88 0.98
CA LYS A 196 19.17 -1.95 0.76
C LYS A 196 19.87 -2.89 1.74
N SER A 197 19.35 -3.05 2.96
CA SER A 197 19.94 -3.96 3.94
C SER A 197 19.59 -5.42 3.69
N GLU A 198 18.32 -5.71 3.35
CA GLU A 198 17.82 -7.09 3.24
C GLU A 198 17.83 -7.60 1.78
N TYR A 199 17.64 -6.71 0.82
CA TYR A 199 17.49 -7.01 -0.61
C TYR A 199 18.26 -6.00 -1.46
N PRO A 200 19.61 -5.99 -1.40
CA PRO A 200 20.45 -4.95 -2.02
C PRO A 200 20.27 -4.81 -3.54
N GLU A 201 19.84 -5.86 -4.21
CA GLU A 201 19.59 -5.87 -5.66
C GLU A 201 18.18 -5.43 -6.04
N ALA A 202 17.27 -5.24 -5.06
CA ALA A 202 15.91 -4.84 -5.35
C ALA A 202 15.81 -3.40 -5.84
N ALA A 203 15.03 -3.19 -6.90
CA ALA A 203 14.79 -1.88 -7.50
C ALA A 203 13.46 -1.28 -7.04
N MET A 204 13.42 0.05 -6.93
CA MET A 204 12.18 0.80 -6.75
C MET A 204 12.07 1.94 -7.76
N VAL A 205 10.88 2.08 -8.34
CA VAL A 205 10.51 3.18 -9.24
C VAL A 205 9.22 3.80 -8.69
N SER A 206 9.24 5.08 -8.35
CA SER A 206 8.06 5.77 -7.85
C SER A 206 7.26 6.41 -8.97
N GLU A 207 5.93 6.33 -8.87
CA GLU A 207 5.06 7.31 -9.49
C GLU A 207 4.96 8.51 -8.55
N TRP A 208 5.19 9.70 -9.08
CA TRP A 208 5.23 10.92 -8.28
C TRP A 208 4.12 11.88 -8.66
#